data_9abc7045648ef6fa569a01b3658e3ca5
#
_entry.id   9abc7045648ef6fa569a01b3658e3ca5
#
_cell.length_a   1.000
_cell.length_b   1.000
_cell.length_c   1.000
_cell.angle_alpha   90.00
_cell.angle_beta   90.00
_cell.angle_gamma   90.00
#
_symmetry.space_group_name_H-M   'P 1'
#
loop_
_entity.id
_entity.type
_entity.pdbx_description
1 polymer ?
#
loop_
_entity_poly.entity_id
_entity_poly.type
_entity_poly.pdbx_seq_one_letter_code
_entity_poly.pdbx_strand_id
1 'polypeptide(L)'
;MFPLEGVQTSLFFETPEQIYARVFRELKPRTPLPELRVEFCCFANADSFIRLENGCLTVRISDLLAGAPAPVTEALAYILLGKLYRKHVPRAYAHRYRLYLNRKDMRRKAHLVRQIRGRKFVSGPEGTHSNLEEIFERLNAQFFNGLLARPQLGWSRRPSRGLLGHFDPSHNAIIISRIFDQPQTSPLALEYVMFHEMLHLRYPVDHNGARRRVHTREFREAEKQFPRLKEAKELLKRL
;
A
#
# COMPACT_ATOMS: atom_id res chain seq x y z
N MET A 1 56.42 -13.16 26.42
CA MET A 1 55.49 -12.05 26.16
C MET A 1 55.19 -12.06 24.68
N PHE A 2 54.10 -12.77 24.27
CA PHE A 2 53.70 -12.93 22.87
C PHE A 2 52.63 -11.89 22.58
N PRO A 3 52.71 -11.10 21.48
CA PRO A 3 51.68 -10.17 21.14
C PRO A 3 50.47 -10.93 20.62
N LEU A 4 49.32 -10.68 21.22
CA LEU A 4 48.02 -11.10 20.71
C LEU A 4 47.74 -10.27 19.47
N GLU A 5 47.99 -10.81 18.27
CA GLU A 5 47.45 -10.24 17.03
C GLU A 5 45.93 -10.31 17.08
N GLY A 6 45.31 -9.13 17.19
CA GLY A 6 43.86 -8.98 17.10
C GLY A 6 43.39 -9.38 15.71
N VAL A 7 42.69 -10.49 15.61
CA VAL A 7 41.94 -10.88 14.42
C VAL A 7 40.83 -9.82 14.24
N GLN A 8 41.09 -8.80 13.41
CA GLN A 8 40.05 -7.90 12.90
C GLN A 8 39.13 -8.74 12.01
N THR A 9 38.06 -9.24 12.60
CA THR A 9 36.94 -9.81 11.83
C THR A 9 36.24 -8.64 11.14
N SER A 10 36.68 -8.27 9.94
CA SER A 10 35.93 -7.36 9.10
C SER A 10 34.64 -8.06 8.71
N LEU A 11 33.55 -7.65 9.32
CA LEU A 11 32.19 -8.05 8.89
C LEU A 11 31.98 -7.50 7.47
N PHE A 12 32.24 -8.32 6.46
CA PHE A 12 31.92 -8.02 5.06
C PHE A 12 30.41 -7.99 4.89
N PHE A 13 29.82 -6.81 5.01
CA PHE A 13 28.44 -6.61 4.63
C PHE A 13 28.36 -6.48 3.11
N GLU A 14 27.64 -7.40 2.45
CA GLU A 14 27.33 -7.27 1.03
C GLU A 14 26.59 -5.93 0.78
N THR A 15 27.08 -5.16 -0.19
CA THR A 15 26.35 -3.98 -0.64
C THR A 15 25.06 -4.38 -1.39
N PRO A 16 24.07 -3.50 -1.51
CA PRO A 16 22.89 -3.78 -2.33
C PRO A 16 23.24 -4.24 -3.75
N GLU A 17 24.24 -3.62 -4.39
CA GLU A 17 24.72 -4.00 -5.73
C GLU A 17 25.26 -5.43 -5.74
N GLN A 18 26.06 -5.80 -4.75
CA GLN A 18 26.60 -7.16 -4.64
C GLN A 18 25.48 -8.19 -4.46
N ILE A 19 24.48 -7.89 -3.64
CA ILE A 19 23.30 -8.75 -3.45
C ILE A 19 22.54 -8.93 -4.77
N TYR A 20 22.25 -7.85 -5.47
CA TYR A 20 21.54 -7.92 -6.76
C TYR A 20 22.35 -8.66 -7.83
N ALA A 21 23.68 -8.46 -7.87
CA ALA A 21 24.56 -9.16 -8.79
C ALA A 21 24.59 -10.67 -8.51
N ARG A 22 24.65 -11.08 -7.25
CA ARG A 22 24.59 -12.49 -6.84
C ARG A 22 23.25 -13.12 -7.23
N VAL A 23 22.15 -12.51 -6.85
CA VAL A 23 20.80 -13.01 -7.18
C VAL A 23 20.57 -13.07 -8.69
N PHE A 24 21.11 -12.11 -9.46
CA PHE A 24 21.05 -12.15 -10.91
C PHE A 24 21.76 -13.40 -11.47
N ARG A 25 23.00 -13.70 -11.02
CA ARG A 25 23.75 -14.88 -11.47
C ARG A 25 23.02 -16.17 -11.14
N GLU A 26 22.37 -16.25 -9.99
CA GLU A 26 21.58 -17.42 -9.58
C GLU A 26 20.34 -17.62 -10.49
N LEU A 27 19.62 -16.54 -10.82
CA LEU A 27 18.42 -16.61 -11.66
C LEU A 27 18.74 -16.76 -13.17
N LYS A 28 19.92 -16.29 -13.58
CA LYS A 28 20.35 -16.21 -14.98
C LYS A 28 21.81 -16.67 -15.17
N PRO A 29 22.16 -17.92 -14.81
CA PRO A 29 23.56 -18.38 -14.76
C PRO A 29 24.29 -18.37 -16.10
N ARG A 30 23.55 -18.39 -17.22
CA ARG A 30 24.10 -18.37 -18.59
C ARG A 30 24.06 -16.99 -19.24
N THR A 31 23.69 -15.94 -18.50
CA THR A 31 23.57 -14.58 -19.05
C THR A 31 24.65 -13.71 -18.40
N PRO A 32 25.44 -12.97 -19.20
CA PRO A 32 26.40 -12.01 -18.65
C PRO A 32 25.68 -11.01 -17.72
N LEU A 33 26.36 -10.64 -16.64
CA LEU A 33 25.84 -9.63 -15.73
C LEU A 33 25.83 -8.27 -16.46
N PRO A 34 24.68 -7.60 -16.61
CA PRO A 34 24.64 -6.25 -17.15
C PRO A 34 25.31 -5.25 -16.22
N GLU A 35 25.60 -4.04 -16.70
CA GLU A 35 25.94 -2.95 -15.80
C GLU A 35 24.82 -2.78 -14.77
N LEU A 36 25.16 -2.78 -13.47
CA LEU A 36 24.16 -2.74 -12.39
C LEU A 36 24.27 -1.43 -11.62
N ARG A 37 23.15 -0.74 -11.49
CA ARG A 37 23.01 0.47 -10.66
C ARG A 37 21.87 0.30 -9.67
N VAL A 38 22.14 0.54 -8.38
CA VAL A 38 21.13 0.54 -7.32
C VAL A 38 21.06 1.93 -6.72
N GLU A 39 19.88 2.53 -6.78
CA GLU A 39 19.63 3.91 -6.33
C GLU A 39 18.54 3.92 -5.27
N PHE A 40 18.80 4.63 -4.16
CA PHE A 40 17.78 4.93 -3.16
C PHE A 40 17.10 6.25 -3.52
N CYS A 41 15.76 6.17 -3.69
CA CYS A 41 14.95 7.29 -4.16
C CYS A 41 13.91 7.71 -3.11
N CYS A 42 13.65 9.02 -3.03
CA CYS A 42 12.66 9.60 -2.14
C CYS A 42 11.23 9.37 -2.65
N PHE A 43 10.76 8.13 -2.63
CA PHE A 43 9.36 7.81 -2.96
C PHE A 43 8.42 8.15 -1.79
N ALA A 44 7.14 8.35 -2.12
CA ALA A 44 6.10 8.55 -1.11
C ALA A 44 5.68 7.25 -0.39
N ASN A 45 6.10 6.10 -0.91
CA ASN A 45 5.83 4.76 -0.38
C ASN A 45 7.10 3.91 -0.40
N ALA A 46 7.01 2.69 0.15
CA ALA A 46 8.07 1.69 0.03
C ALA A 46 8.10 1.04 -1.37
N ASP A 47 7.99 1.86 -2.41
CA ASP A 47 8.00 1.39 -3.79
C ASP A 47 9.42 1.03 -4.23
N SER A 48 9.51 0.07 -5.17
CA SER A 48 10.77 -0.34 -5.77
C SER A 48 10.53 -0.76 -7.22
N PHE A 49 11.44 -0.34 -8.08
CA PHE A 49 11.35 -0.56 -9.53
C PHE A 49 12.65 -1.14 -10.05
N ILE A 50 12.54 -1.96 -11.08
CA ILE A 50 13.68 -2.51 -11.80
C ILE A 50 13.43 -2.37 -13.29
N ARG A 51 14.47 -1.96 -14.05
CA ARG A 51 14.41 -1.77 -15.49
C ARG A 51 15.74 -2.19 -16.09
N LEU A 52 15.68 -2.84 -17.26
CA LEU A 52 16.85 -3.15 -18.08
C LEU A 52 16.74 -2.36 -19.38
N GLU A 53 17.66 -1.43 -19.60
CA GLU A 53 17.72 -0.60 -20.79
C GLU A 53 19.19 -0.44 -21.24
N ASN A 54 19.44 -0.60 -22.52
CA ASN A 54 20.78 -0.42 -23.12
C ASN A 54 21.90 -1.17 -22.40
N GLY A 55 21.64 -2.39 -21.92
CA GLY A 55 22.62 -3.20 -21.19
C GLY A 55 22.84 -2.79 -19.74
N CYS A 56 22.15 -1.76 -19.25
CA CYS A 56 22.21 -1.31 -17.85
C CYS A 56 20.95 -1.75 -17.09
N LEU A 57 21.14 -2.44 -15.97
CA LEU A 57 20.09 -2.87 -15.05
C LEU A 57 20.00 -1.87 -13.90
N THR A 58 19.02 -0.97 -13.98
CA THR A 58 18.78 0.04 -12.96
C THR A 58 17.72 -0.45 -11.97
N VAL A 59 18.07 -0.42 -10.69
CA VAL A 59 17.18 -0.74 -9.57
C VAL A 59 16.99 0.52 -8.73
N ARG A 60 15.74 0.99 -8.61
CA ARG A 60 15.38 2.14 -7.80
C ARG A 60 14.56 1.67 -6.61
N ILE A 61 15.05 1.93 -5.41
CA ILE A 61 14.50 1.45 -4.14
C ILE A 61 14.12 2.66 -3.31
N SER A 62 12.97 2.59 -2.61
CA SER A 62 12.63 3.63 -1.64
C SER A 62 13.72 3.78 -0.58
N ASP A 63 14.10 5.01 -0.26
CA ASP A 63 15.02 5.35 0.83
C ASP A 63 14.54 4.85 2.21
N LEU A 64 13.25 4.56 2.36
CA LEU A 64 12.71 3.84 3.51
C LEU A 64 13.40 2.48 3.76
N LEU A 65 13.97 1.89 2.72
CA LEU A 65 14.62 0.58 2.75
C LEU A 65 16.17 0.68 2.79
N ALA A 66 16.74 1.89 2.83
CA ALA A 66 18.20 2.09 2.83
C ALA A 66 18.92 1.39 4.01
N GLY A 67 18.25 1.30 5.16
CA GLY A 67 18.76 0.56 6.33
C GLY A 67 18.20 -0.85 6.48
N ALA A 68 17.65 -1.46 5.42
CA ALA A 68 17.10 -2.81 5.50
C ALA A 68 18.22 -3.85 5.65
N PRO A 69 18.03 -4.89 6.49
CA PRO A 69 18.99 -5.98 6.61
C PRO A 69 19.24 -6.69 5.27
N ALA A 70 20.45 -7.17 5.02
CA ALA A 70 20.83 -7.89 3.80
C ALA A 70 19.83 -8.97 3.36
N PRO A 71 19.28 -9.84 4.26
CA PRO A 71 18.26 -10.81 3.86
C PRO A 71 16.96 -10.20 3.32
N VAL A 72 16.64 -8.97 3.69
CA VAL A 72 15.45 -8.24 3.17
C VAL A 72 15.74 -7.67 1.79
N THR A 73 16.94 -7.10 1.60
CA THR A 73 17.41 -6.63 0.29
C THR A 73 17.52 -7.79 -0.70
N GLU A 74 18.01 -8.94 -0.27
CA GLU A 74 18.04 -10.17 -1.05
C GLU A 74 16.63 -10.62 -1.45
N ALA A 75 15.69 -10.63 -0.51
CA ALA A 75 14.30 -10.97 -0.81
C ALA A 75 13.69 -10.02 -1.86
N LEU A 76 13.96 -8.71 -1.76
CA LEU A 76 13.53 -7.74 -2.74
C LEU A 76 14.19 -7.97 -4.11
N ALA A 77 15.49 -8.31 -4.14
CA ALA A 77 16.21 -8.65 -5.36
C ALA A 77 15.58 -9.84 -6.10
N TYR A 78 15.27 -10.94 -5.38
CA TYR A 78 14.54 -12.07 -5.96
C TYR A 78 13.18 -11.70 -6.51
N ILE A 79 12.41 -10.87 -5.78
CA ILE A 79 11.08 -10.43 -6.21
C ILE A 79 11.17 -9.61 -7.50
N LEU A 80 12.06 -8.62 -7.55
CA LEU A 80 12.16 -7.70 -8.68
C LEU A 80 12.76 -8.39 -9.92
N LEU A 81 13.87 -9.12 -9.75
CA LEU A 81 14.51 -9.87 -10.85
C LEU A 81 13.62 -11.00 -11.34
N GLY A 82 12.95 -11.71 -10.42
CA GLY A 82 11.99 -12.75 -10.78
C GLY A 82 10.85 -12.20 -11.63
N LYS A 83 10.31 -11.03 -11.27
CA LYS A 83 9.28 -10.34 -12.06
C LYS A 83 9.80 -9.91 -13.44
N LEU A 84 10.99 -9.29 -13.50
CA LEU A 84 11.60 -8.81 -14.73
C LEU A 84 11.83 -9.96 -15.73
N TYR A 85 12.36 -11.07 -15.25
CA TYR A 85 12.73 -12.23 -16.09
C TYR A 85 11.67 -13.34 -16.11
N ARG A 86 10.49 -13.11 -15.55
CA ARG A 86 9.38 -14.09 -15.46
C ARG A 86 9.83 -15.43 -14.86
N LYS A 87 10.66 -15.36 -13.82
CA LYS A 87 11.15 -16.52 -13.08
C LYS A 87 10.31 -16.77 -11.84
N HIS A 88 10.13 -18.02 -11.50
CA HIS A 88 9.49 -18.40 -10.23
C HIS A 88 10.36 -17.94 -9.05
N VAL A 89 9.73 -17.26 -8.10
CA VAL A 89 10.36 -16.81 -6.85
C VAL A 89 9.76 -17.60 -5.69
N PRO A 90 10.58 -18.30 -4.87
CA PRO A 90 10.09 -19.00 -3.69
C PRO A 90 9.29 -18.08 -2.76
N ARG A 91 8.18 -18.56 -2.25
CA ARG A 91 7.25 -17.78 -1.39
C ARG A 91 7.93 -17.20 -0.14
N ALA A 92 9.02 -17.85 0.32
CA ALA A 92 9.79 -17.41 1.48
C ALA A 92 10.33 -15.99 1.33
N TYR A 93 10.79 -15.58 0.14
CA TYR A 93 11.30 -14.23 -0.12
C TYR A 93 10.17 -13.18 -0.01
N ALA A 94 9.04 -13.44 -0.64
CA ALA A 94 7.89 -12.55 -0.54
C ALA A 94 7.34 -12.47 0.90
N HIS A 95 7.42 -13.57 1.66
CA HIS A 95 7.04 -13.61 3.07
C HIS A 95 7.99 -12.77 3.92
N ARG A 96 9.32 -12.97 3.78
CA ARG A 96 10.36 -12.21 4.49
C ARG A 96 10.24 -10.70 4.25
N TYR A 97 10.08 -10.30 2.99
CA TYR A 97 9.92 -8.89 2.63
C TYR A 97 8.66 -8.28 3.27
N ARG A 98 7.52 -8.99 3.22
CA ARG A 98 6.27 -8.54 3.87
C ARG A 98 6.37 -8.46 5.38
N LEU A 99 7.05 -9.41 6.03
CA LEU A 99 7.30 -9.35 7.47
C LEU A 99 8.04 -8.08 7.85
N TYR A 100 9.08 -7.71 7.10
CA TYR A 100 9.85 -6.50 7.35
C TYR A 100 8.99 -5.23 7.18
N LEU A 101 8.24 -5.13 6.09
CA LEU A 101 7.36 -3.97 5.85
C LEU A 101 6.24 -3.83 6.88
N ASN A 102 5.78 -4.96 7.46
CA ASN A 102 4.73 -4.96 8.46
C ASN A 102 5.23 -4.69 9.89
N ARG A 103 6.52 -4.54 10.11
CA ARG A 103 7.05 -4.13 11.42
C ARG A 103 6.47 -2.78 11.83
N LYS A 104 6.23 -2.61 13.11
CA LYS A 104 5.61 -1.39 13.67
C LYS A 104 6.41 -0.12 13.33
N ASP A 105 7.75 -0.20 13.44
CA ASP A 105 8.68 0.88 13.11
C ASP A 105 8.63 1.25 11.62
N MET A 106 8.63 0.25 10.73
CA MET A 106 8.56 0.47 9.28
C MET A 106 7.22 1.08 8.86
N ARG A 107 6.11 0.60 9.44
CA ARG A 107 4.79 1.17 9.17
C ARG A 107 4.69 2.63 9.61
N ARG A 108 5.25 2.98 10.79
CA ARG A 108 5.30 4.37 11.26
C ARG A 108 6.11 5.26 10.30
N LYS A 109 7.31 4.81 9.91
CA LYS A 109 8.14 5.52 8.92
C LYS A 109 7.42 5.71 7.59
N ALA A 110 6.83 4.63 7.05
CA ALA A 110 6.08 4.70 5.79
C ALA A 110 4.86 5.63 5.88
N HIS A 111 4.16 5.66 7.01
CA HIS A 111 3.05 6.57 7.24
C HIS A 111 3.50 8.03 7.23
N LEU A 112 4.56 8.38 7.99
CA LEU A 112 5.13 9.72 8.03
C LEU A 112 5.64 10.18 6.66
N VAL A 113 6.38 9.31 5.97
CA VAL A 113 6.88 9.61 4.62
C VAL A 113 5.72 9.89 3.66
N ARG A 114 4.64 9.11 3.74
CA ARG A 114 3.45 9.31 2.90
C ARG A 114 2.75 10.63 3.23
N GLN A 115 2.67 11.02 4.50
CA GLN A 115 2.12 12.33 4.88
C GLN A 115 2.93 13.49 4.29
N ILE A 116 4.26 13.39 4.32
CA ILE A 116 5.16 14.47 3.88
C ILE A 116 5.31 14.51 2.36
N ARG A 117 5.48 13.36 1.71
CA ARG A 117 5.81 13.25 0.28
C ARG A 117 4.63 12.89 -0.60
N GLY A 118 3.59 12.25 -0.02
CA GLY A 118 2.38 11.89 -0.76
C GLY A 118 1.57 13.13 -1.10
N ARG A 119 1.12 13.21 -2.36
CA ARG A 119 0.16 14.23 -2.78
C ARG A 119 -1.20 13.58 -2.94
N LYS A 120 -2.14 13.94 -2.07
CA LYS A 120 -3.52 13.49 -2.19
C LYS A 120 -4.35 14.61 -2.79
N PHE A 121 -4.98 14.31 -3.91
CA PHE A 121 -5.99 15.20 -4.44
C PHE A 121 -7.33 14.90 -3.76
N VAL A 122 -7.89 15.91 -3.11
CA VAL A 122 -9.25 15.89 -2.54
C VAL A 122 -10.00 17.05 -3.15
N SER A 123 -11.02 16.76 -3.95
CA SER A 123 -11.81 17.78 -4.68
C SER A 123 -12.80 18.54 -3.82
N GLY A 124 -12.98 18.14 -2.56
CA GLY A 124 -14.06 18.60 -1.71
C GLY A 124 -15.29 17.67 -1.77
N PRO A 125 -16.23 17.86 -0.82
CA PRO A 125 -17.41 17.00 -0.67
C PRO A 125 -18.53 17.31 -1.68
N GLU A 126 -18.56 18.51 -2.24
CA GLU A 126 -19.60 18.94 -3.15
C GLU A 126 -19.43 18.28 -4.52
N GLY A 127 -20.46 17.57 -4.95
CA GLY A 127 -20.61 17.02 -6.28
C GLY A 127 -21.64 17.79 -7.09
N THR A 128 -21.91 17.31 -8.30
CA THR A 128 -22.97 17.91 -9.17
C THR A 128 -24.36 17.48 -8.71
N HIS A 129 -24.49 16.25 -8.21
CA HIS A 129 -25.77 15.64 -7.84
C HIS A 129 -25.83 15.20 -6.38
N SER A 130 -24.70 15.10 -5.69
CA SER A 130 -24.64 14.63 -4.32
C SER A 130 -23.59 15.37 -3.51
N ASN A 131 -23.89 15.56 -2.22
CA ASN A 131 -22.94 16.12 -1.25
C ASN A 131 -22.48 15.04 -0.28
N LEU A 132 -21.18 14.73 -0.31
CA LEU A 132 -20.60 13.69 0.55
C LEU A 132 -20.62 14.07 2.03
N GLU A 133 -20.61 15.36 2.36
CA GLU A 133 -20.69 15.83 3.75
C GLU A 133 -22.05 15.52 4.36
N GLU A 134 -23.13 15.83 3.65
CA GLU A 134 -24.48 15.52 4.12
C GLU A 134 -24.70 14.02 4.31
N ILE A 135 -24.17 13.21 3.38
CA ILE A 135 -24.25 11.75 3.46
C ILE A 135 -23.46 11.26 4.68
N PHE A 136 -22.22 11.76 4.87
CA PHE A 136 -21.38 11.41 5.99
C PHE A 136 -22.06 11.72 7.33
N GLU A 137 -22.56 12.93 7.52
CA GLU A 137 -23.18 13.35 8.79
C GLU A 137 -24.44 12.55 9.09
N ARG A 138 -25.27 12.27 8.10
CA ARG A 138 -26.46 11.42 8.26
C ARG A 138 -26.08 9.99 8.70
N LEU A 139 -25.11 9.38 8.03
CA LEU A 139 -24.63 8.03 8.37
C LEU A 139 -23.91 8.01 9.72
N ASN A 140 -23.16 9.07 10.04
CA ASN A 140 -22.49 9.24 11.33
C ASN A 140 -23.52 9.28 12.47
N ALA A 141 -24.55 10.06 12.34
CA ALA A 141 -25.64 10.10 13.33
C ALA A 141 -26.35 8.75 13.46
N GLN A 142 -26.62 8.09 12.34
CA GLN A 142 -27.40 6.85 12.31
C GLN A 142 -26.65 5.63 12.87
N PHE A 143 -25.36 5.47 12.53
CA PHE A 143 -24.60 4.24 12.81
C PHE A 143 -23.47 4.42 13.81
N PHE A 144 -23.04 5.65 14.07
CA PHE A 144 -21.90 5.94 14.91
C PHE A 144 -22.20 6.94 16.04
N ASN A 145 -23.48 7.21 16.28
CA ASN A 145 -23.97 8.18 17.29
C ASN A 145 -23.35 9.58 17.15
N GLY A 146 -22.96 9.99 15.94
CA GLY A 146 -22.29 11.26 15.69
C GLY A 146 -20.85 11.34 16.20
N LEU A 147 -20.25 10.21 16.62
CA LEU A 147 -18.95 10.20 17.31
C LEU A 147 -17.74 10.12 16.39
N LEU A 148 -17.93 9.90 15.08
CA LEU A 148 -16.79 9.88 14.16
C LEU A 148 -16.37 11.31 13.83
N ALA A 149 -15.10 11.63 14.06
CA ALA A 149 -14.51 12.85 13.55
C ALA A 149 -14.49 12.80 12.01
N ARG A 150 -15.03 13.86 11.38
CA ARG A 150 -15.10 13.93 9.93
C ARG A 150 -13.72 14.04 9.31
N PRO A 151 -13.32 13.12 8.40
CA PRO A 151 -12.11 13.24 7.60
C PRO A 151 -12.28 14.26 6.49
N GLN A 152 -11.24 14.50 5.70
CA GLN A 152 -11.41 15.17 4.42
C GLN A 152 -12.26 14.31 3.49
N LEU A 153 -13.29 14.88 2.91
CA LEU A 153 -14.18 14.17 1.98
C LEU A 153 -13.97 14.71 0.56
N GLY A 154 -14.00 13.84 -0.42
CA GLY A 154 -13.92 14.30 -1.78
C GLY A 154 -14.21 13.24 -2.84
N TRP A 155 -14.45 13.72 -4.03
CA TRP A 155 -14.67 12.92 -5.21
C TRP A 155 -13.36 12.58 -5.91
N SER A 156 -13.27 11.43 -6.56
CA SER A 156 -12.13 11.10 -7.44
C SER A 156 -12.09 12.02 -8.66
N ARG A 157 -10.92 12.21 -9.25
CA ARG A 157 -10.78 13.04 -10.46
C ARG A 157 -11.58 12.50 -11.65
N ARG A 158 -11.64 11.17 -11.79
CA ARG A 158 -12.32 10.47 -12.88
C ARG A 158 -13.26 9.42 -12.32
N PRO A 159 -14.37 9.13 -13.00
CA PRO A 159 -15.20 7.98 -12.66
C PRO A 159 -14.38 6.69 -12.69
N SER A 160 -14.58 5.82 -11.71
CA SER A 160 -13.90 4.51 -11.64
C SER A 160 -14.88 3.44 -11.18
N ARG A 161 -14.93 2.32 -11.90
CA ARG A 161 -15.64 1.11 -11.51
C ARG A 161 -14.76 0.16 -10.69
N GLY A 162 -13.45 0.22 -10.88
CA GLY A 162 -12.50 -0.66 -10.17
C GLY A 162 -12.15 -0.20 -8.76
N LEU A 163 -12.35 1.10 -8.44
CA LEU A 163 -12.15 1.66 -7.11
C LEU A 163 -13.32 2.60 -6.82
N LEU A 164 -14.31 2.10 -6.09
CA LEU A 164 -15.55 2.82 -5.80
C LEU A 164 -15.42 3.81 -4.65
N GLY A 165 -14.58 3.50 -3.67
CA GLY A 165 -14.22 4.36 -2.55
C GLY A 165 -12.91 3.90 -1.93
N HIS A 166 -12.28 4.76 -1.15
CA HIS A 166 -11.17 4.37 -0.29
C HIS A 166 -10.97 5.39 0.83
N PHE A 167 -10.63 4.88 2.01
CA PHE A 167 -10.09 5.67 3.12
C PHE A 167 -8.56 5.70 3.04
N ASP A 168 -7.98 6.89 3.11
CA ASP A 168 -6.53 7.10 3.22
C ASP A 168 -6.19 7.55 4.64
N PRO A 169 -5.67 6.66 5.49
CA PRO A 169 -5.35 6.99 6.87
C PRO A 169 -4.17 7.98 7.00
N SER A 170 -3.30 8.09 5.99
CA SER A 170 -2.15 9.00 6.04
C SER A 170 -2.55 10.46 5.87
N HIS A 171 -3.58 10.72 5.08
CA HIS A 171 -4.11 12.06 4.85
C HIS A 171 -5.46 12.28 5.54
N ASN A 172 -5.94 11.30 6.33
CA ASN A 172 -7.26 11.32 6.95
C ASN A 172 -8.35 11.74 5.95
N ALA A 173 -8.45 11.02 4.83
CA ALA A 173 -9.35 11.38 3.73
C ALA A 173 -10.16 10.18 3.24
N ILE A 174 -11.45 10.39 2.98
CA ILE A 174 -12.32 9.47 2.25
C ILE A 174 -12.53 10.03 0.85
N ILE A 175 -12.21 9.24 -0.16
CA ILE A 175 -12.41 9.59 -1.56
C ILE A 175 -13.43 8.61 -2.16
N ILE A 176 -14.50 9.15 -2.72
CA ILE A 176 -15.55 8.38 -3.41
C ILE A 176 -15.41 8.54 -4.93
N SER A 177 -15.64 7.48 -5.66
CA SER A 177 -15.60 7.53 -7.12
C SER A 177 -16.67 8.47 -7.68
N ARG A 178 -16.25 9.36 -8.60
CA ARG A 178 -17.17 10.26 -9.29
C ARG A 178 -18.22 9.54 -10.16
N ILE A 179 -18.12 8.21 -10.31
CA ILE A 179 -19.16 7.41 -10.95
C ILE A 179 -20.52 7.52 -10.22
N PHE A 180 -20.48 7.84 -8.90
CA PHE A 180 -21.67 8.01 -8.09
C PHE A 180 -22.28 9.43 -8.17
N ASP A 181 -21.57 10.39 -8.72
CA ASP A 181 -22.03 11.77 -8.85
C ASP A 181 -22.79 11.98 -10.18
N GLN A 182 -23.83 11.18 -10.40
CA GLN A 182 -24.65 11.18 -11.61
C GLN A 182 -26.13 11.00 -11.24
N PRO A 183 -27.07 11.59 -12.01
CA PRO A 183 -28.49 11.59 -11.65
C PRO A 183 -29.13 10.20 -11.61
N GLN A 184 -28.59 9.25 -12.40
CA GLN A 184 -29.10 7.86 -12.45
C GLN A 184 -28.49 6.96 -11.38
N THR A 185 -27.54 7.43 -10.60
CA THR A 185 -26.90 6.62 -9.55
C THR A 185 -27.85 6.43 -8.37
N SER A 186 -28.01 5.19 -7.93
CA SER A 186 -28.79 4.90 -6.74
C SER A 186 -28.18 5.52 -5.48
N PRO A 187 -28.90 6.35 -4.72
CA PRO A 187 -28.45 6.89 -3.45
C PRO A 187 -28.00 5.77 -2.47
N LEU A 188 -28.73 4.64 -2.47
CA LEU A 188 -28.39 3.49 -1.62
C LEU A 188 -26.99 2.94 -1.90
N ALA A 189 -26.57 2.90 -3.17
CA ALA A 189 -25.23 2.44 -3.54
C ALA A 189 -24.15 3.39 -3.05
N LEU A 190 -24.33 4.69 -3.21
CA LEU A 190 -23.42 5.74 -2.72
C LEU A 190 -23.33 5.72 -1.19
N GLU A 191 -24.45 5.66 -0.49
CA GLU A 191 -24.52 5.59 0.97
C GLU A 191 -23.78 4.36 1.52
N TYR A 192 -23.96 3.20 0.87
CA TYR A 192 -23.25 2.00 1.28
C TYR A 192 -21.73 2.11 1.09
N VAL A 193 -21.26 2.68 -0.02
CA VAL A 193 -19.82 2.87 -0.23
C VAL A 193 -19.29 3.87 0.81
N MET A 194 -19.97 4.97 1.08
CA MET A 194 -19.59 5.91 2.13
C MET A 194 -19.54 5.22 3.50
N PHE A 195 -20.57 4.48 3.87
CA PHE A 195 -20.62 3.71 5.13
C PHE A 195 -19.45 2.73 5.25
N HIS A 196 -19.13 2.01 4.15
CA HIS A 196 -17.98 1.09 4.12
C HIS A 196 -16.67 1.81 4.42
N GLU A 197 -16.43 2.99 3.81
CA GLU A 197 -15.22 3.77 4.07
C GLU A 197 -15.21 4.37 5.50
N MET A 198 -16.38 4.73 6.04
CA MET A 198 -16.51 5.18 7.43
C MET A 198 -16.17 4.07 8.44
N LEU A 199 -16.47 2.82 8.13
CA LEU A 199 -16.06 1.69 8.96
C LEU A 199 -14.53 1.58 9.09
N HIS A 200 -13.76 2.01 8.09
CA HIS A 200 -12.30 2.06 8.18
C HIS A 200 -11.77 3.10 9.18
N LEU A 201 -12.54 4.15 9.48
CA LEU A 201 -12.23 5.10 10.57
C LEU A 201 -12.36 4.43 11.95
N ARG A 202 -13.35 3.55 12.10
CA ARG A 202 -13.66 2.87 13.36
C ARG A 202 -12.86 1.60 13.58
N TYR A 203 -12.60 0.83 12.51
CA TYR A 203 -11.96 -0.47 12.55
C TYR A 203 -10.63 -0.42 11.79
N PRO A 204 -9.52 -0.16 12.46
CA PRO A 204 -8.22 -0.05 11.81
C PRO A 204 -7.76 -1.41 11.25
N VAL A 205 -6.85 -1.33 10.30
CA VAL A 205 -6.23 -2.52 9.69
C VAL A 205 -5.45 -3.30 10.74
N ASP A 206 -5.75 -4.59 10.84
CA ASP A 206 -5.00 -5.53 11.67
C ASP A 206 -3.78 -6.08 10.93
N HIS A 207 -2.64 -6.10 11.64
CA HIS A 207 -1.36 -6.60 11.13
C HIS A 207 -0.87 -7.75 12.00
N ASN A 208 -0.93 -8.96 11.47
CA ASN A 208 -0.43 -10.16 12.13
C ASN A 208 0.72 -10.77 11.31
N GLY A 209 1.96 -10.51 11.71
CA GLY A 209 3.16 -10.92 10.98
C GLY A 209 3.16 -10.39 9.55
N ALA A 210 3.30 -11.28 8.56
CA ALA A 210 3.27 -10.93 7.14
C ALA A 210 1.86 -10.72 6.58
N ARG A 211 0.80 -10.96 7.36
CA ARG A 211 -0.59 -10.82 6.94
C ARG A 211 -1.11 -9.43 7.33
N ARG A 212 -1.83 -8.84 6.40
CA ARG A 212 -2.59 -7.61 6.60
C ARG A 212 -4.07 -7.94 6.41
N ARG A 213 -4.90 -7.69 7.43
CA ARG A 213 -6.33 -7.87 7.37
C ARG A 213 -7.00 -6.51 7.40
N VAL A 214 -7.48 -6.07 6.26
CA VAL A 214 -8.14 -4.76 6.11
C VAL A 214 -9.56 -4.81 6.68
N HIS A 215 -10.32 -5.86 6.38
CA HIS A 215 -11.65 -6.10 6.89
C HIS A 215 -11.59 -7.19 7.98
N THR A 216 -11.55 -6.77 9.23
CA THR A 216 -11.53 -7.65 10.41
C THR A 216 -12.90 -8.33 10.60
N ARG A 217 -13.04 -9.20 11.60
CA ARG A 217 -14.33 -9.80 11.93
C ARG A 217 -15.32 -8.71 12.39
N GLU A 218 -14.86 -7.83 13.25
CA GLU A 218 -15.63 -6.72 13.81
C GLU A 218 -16.11 -5.77 12.70
N PHE A 219 -15.24 -5.45 11.74
CA PHE A 219 -15.61 -4.69 10.54
C PHE A 219 -16.77 -5.34 9.79
N ARG A 220 -16.67 -6.65 9.51
CA ARG A 220 -17.70 -7.37 8.75
C ARG A 220 -19.01 -7.48 9.51
N GLU A 221 -18.97 -7.64 10.83
CA GLU A 221 -20.18 -7.66 11.64
C GLU A 221 -20.87 -6.28 11.65
N ALA A 222 -20.08 -5.20 11.77
CA ALA A 222 -20.61 -3.84 11.65
C ALA A 222 -21.18 -3.55 10.25
N GLU A 223 -20.51 -4.01 9.19
CA GLU A 223 -20.99 -3.85 7.81
C GLU A 223 -22.38 -4.49 7.58
N LYS A 224 -22.69 -5.59 8.26
CA LYS A 224 -24.00 -6.25 8.18
C LYS A 224 -25.15 -5.41 8.75
N GLN A 225 -24.84 -4.39 9.55
CA GLN A 225 -25.85 -3.48 10.11
C GLN A 225 -26.39 -2.49 9.07
N PHE A 226 -25.73 -2.39 7.89
CA PHE A 226 -26.23 -1.51 6.84
C PHE A 226 -27.56 -2.03 6.28
N PRO A 227 -28.63 -1.22 6.28
CA PRO A 227 -29.94 -1.64 5.80
C PRO A 227 -29.88 -1.93 4.30
N ARG A 228 -30.62 -2.96 3.86
CA ARG A 228 -30.65 -3.38 2.45
C ARG A 228 -29.28 -3.71 1.87
N LEU A 229 -28.33 -4.20 2.69
CA LEU A 229 -26.94 -4.51 2.30
C LEU A 229 -26.85 -5.36 1.02
N LYS A 230 -27.71 -6.39 0.89
CA LYS A 230 -27.73 -7.27 -0.29
C LYS A 230 -28.05 -6.48 -1.55
N GLU A 231 -29.06 -5.64 -1.48
CA GLU A 231 -29.49 -4.81 -2.60
C GLU A 231 -28.43 -3.77 -2.96
N ALA A 232 -27.84 -3.09 -1.97
CA ALA A 232 -26.73 -2.17 -2.21
C ALA A 232 -25.57 -2.85 -2.95
N LYS A 233 -25.19 -4.07 -2.53
CA LYS A 233 -24.16 -4.87 -3.21
C LYS A 233 -24.53 -5.29 -4.64
N GLU A 234 -25.80 -5.61 -4.90
CA GLU A 234 -26.25 -5.90 -6.27
C GLU A 234 -26.24 -4.65 -7.17
N LEU A 235 -26.59 -3.49 -6.62
CA LEU A 235 -26.50 -2.23 -7.37
C LEU A 235 -25.05 -1.91 -7.76
N LEU A 236 -24.07 -2.18 -6.88
CA LEU A 236 -22.65 -1.99 -7.20
C LEU A 236 -22.15 -2.90 -8.32
N LYS A 237 -22.69 -4.11 -8.44
CA LYS A 237 -22.30 -5.04 -9.53
C LYS A 237 -22.81 -4.58 -10.91
N ARG A 238 -23.81 -3.71 -10.94
CA ARG A 238 -24.43 -3.20 -12.17
C ARG A 238 -23.82 -1.91 -12.68
N LEU A 239 -22.90 -1.30 -11.89
CA LEU A 239 -22.12 -0.12 -12.31
C LEU A 239 -21.10 -0.52 -13.38
#